data_d4d91c2fdc33c7ee5b4c9956a4258bf8
#
_entry.id   d4d91c2fdc33c7ee5b4c9956a4258bf8
#
_cell.length_a   1.000
_cell.length_b   1.000
_cell.length_c   1.000
_cell.angle_alpha   90.00
_cell.angle_beta   90.00
_cell.angle_gamma   90.00
#
_symmetry.space_group_name_H-M   'P 1'
#
loop_
_entity.id
_entity.type
_entity.pdbx_description
1 polymer ?
#
loop_
_entity_poly.entity_id
_entity_poly.type
_entity_poly.pdbx_seq_one_letter_code
_entity_poly.pdbx_strand_id
1 'polypeptide(L)'
;MYEFPTLSLLQNHCIGNVDDYVIYLHSKGVSYQKGAHWRAYMNHFNITLWEDCVDYLDEGYDAVGVKYIDESSGFKRHFSGNFWWASAQHIATLPKIEHLNKKDRYEAEMWLLSNICPIKNMSNVFIDYNKTPDFL
;
A
#
# COMPACT_ATOMS: atom_id res chain seq x y z
N MET A 1 -13.87 10.50 -6.60
CA MET A 1 -13.58 9.29 -7.38
C MET A 1 -12.23 8.72 -7.08
N TYR A 2 -11.16 9.36 -7.55
CA TYR A 2 -9.79 8.95 -7.24
C TYR A 2 -9.59 7.42 -7.32
N GLU A 3 -9.04 6.83 -6.27
CA GLU A 3 -8.72 5.40 -6.20
C GLU A 3 -9.86 4.55 -5.63
N PHE A 4 -10.89 5.17 -5.11
CA PHE A 4 -11.95 4.45 -4.37
C PHE A 4 -12.65 3.35 -5.16
N PRO A 5 -13.00 3.54 -6.46
CA PRO A 5 -13.65 2.47 -7.20
C PRO A 5 -12.78 1.21 -7.30
N THR A 6 -11.48 1.38 -7.55
CA THR A 6 -10.55 0.25 -7.64
C THR A 6 -10.39 -0.43 -6.29
N LEU A 7 -10.25 0.34 -5.22
CA LEU A 7 -10.14 -0.22 -3.86
C LEU A 7 -11.40 -0.97 -3.45
N SER A 8 -12.57 -0.48 -3.87
CA SER A 8 -13.83 -1.17 -3.60
C SER A 8 -13.89 -2.54 -4.29
N LEU A 9 -13.49 -2.60 -5.55
CA LEU A 9 -13.41 -3.88 -6.28
C LEU A 9 -12.43 -4.82 -5.63
N LEU A 10 -11.27 -4.31 -5.22
CA LEU A 10 -10.24 -5.11 -4.54
C LEU A 10 -10.79 -5.66 -3.22
N GLN A 11 -11.44 -4.85 -2.42
CA GLN A 11 -12.00 -5.29 -1.14
C GLN A 11 -13.05 -6.38 -1.34
N ASN A 12 -13.93 -6.23 -2.31
CA ASN A 12 -14.94 -7.24 -2.61
C ASN A 12 -14.32 -8.57 -3.02
N HIS A 13 -13.24 -8.52 -3.82
CA HIS A 13 -12.50 -9.73 -4.17
C HIS A 13 -11.92 -10.40 -2.92
N CYS A 14 -11.28 -9.63 -2.04
CA CYS A 14 -10.62 -10.13 -0.86
C CYS A 14 -11.59 -10.78 0.14
N ILE A 15 -12.80 -10.23 0.26
CA ILE A 15 -13.83 -10.79 1.14
C ILE A 15 -14.18 -12.21 0.72
N GLY A 16 -14.20 -12.48 -0.59
CA GLY A 16 -14.50 -13.82 -1.11
C GLY A 16 -13.29 -14.74 -1.27
N ASN A 17 -12.07 -14.21 -1.10
CA ASN A 17 -10.82 -14.92 -1.40
C ASN A 17 -9.76 -14.61 -0.34
N VAL A 18 -10.04 -14.92 0.92
CA VAL A 18 -9.23 -14.48 2.07
C VAL A 18 -7.81 -15.07 2.10
N ASP A 19 -7.55 -16.14 1.36
CA ASP A 19 -6.23 -16.77 1.31
C ASP A 19 -5.30 -16.14 0.26
N ASP A 20 -5.79 -15.19 -0.53
CA ASP A 20 -4.98 -14.53 -1.56
C ASP A 20 -4.04 -13.49 -0.96
N TYR A 21 -2.96 -13.23 -1.69
CA TYR A 21 -2.15 -12.03 -1.53
C TYR A 21 -2.42 -11.11 -2.71
N VAL A 22 -2.54 -9.82 -2.45
CA VAL A 22 -2.90 -8.85 -3.49
C VAL A 22 -1.87 -7.73 -3.54
N ILE A 23 -1.65 -7.21 -4.75
CA ILE A 23 -0.84 -6.03 -4.98
C ILE A 23 -1.74 -4.92 -5.50
N TYR A 24 -1.56 -3.72 -4.96
CA TYR A 24 -2.26 -2.54 -5.43
C TYR A 24 -1.29 -1.57 -6.09
N LEU A 25 -1.60 -1.18 -7.30
CA LEU A 25 -0.85 -0.23 -8.11
C LEU A 25 -1.82 0.75 -8.76
N HIS A 26 -1.32 1.94 -9.08
CA HIS A 26 -2.10 2.92 -9.84
C HIS A 26 -1.16 3.81 -10.67
N SER A 27 -1.72 4.73 -11.45
CA SER A 27 -0.98 5.55 -12.41
C SER A 27 -0.28 6.77 -11.79
N LYS A 28 0.28 6.61 -10.61
CA LYS A 28 0.93 7.68 -9.87
C LYS A 28 2.02 8.37 -10.68
N GLY A 29 1.96 9.70 -10.73
CA GLY A 29 3.05 10.51 -11.29
C GLY A 29 3.16 10.49 -12.80
N VAL A 30 2.14 10.02 -13.52
CA VAL A 30 2.18 9.94 -15.00
C VAL A 30 2.32 11.31 -15.66
N SER A 31 1.84 12.36 -15.00
CA SER A 31 1.74 13.70 -15.58
C SER A 31 2.95 14.60 -15.35
N TYR A 32 3.99 14.16 -14.61
CA TYR A 32 5.19 14.97 -14.37
C TYR A 32 6.43 14.12 -14.11
N GLN A 33 7.60 14.69 -14.38
CA GLN A 33 8.88 13.97 -14.35
C GLN A 33 9.25 13.40 -12.98
N LYS A 34 9.06 14.17 -11.92
CA LYS A 34 9.35 13.70 -10.55
C LYS A 34 8.54 12.47 -10.20
N GLY A 35 7.32 12.41 -10.70
CA GLY A 35 6.48 11.24 -10.52
C GLY A 35 7.03 9.99 -11.21
N ALA A 36 7.75 10.15 -12.33
CA ALA A 36 8.36 9.02 -13.02
C ALA A 36 9.43 8.34 -12.17
N HIS A 37 10.31 9.11 -11.52
CA HIS A 37 11.33 8.57 -10.63
C HIS A 37 10.69 7.86 -9.42
N TRP A 38 9.70 8.49 -8.83
CA TRP A 38 8.99 7.94 -7.69
C TRP A 38 8.27 6.64 -8.07
N ARG A 39 7.62 6.63 -9.21
CA ARG A 39 6.94 5.43 -9.72
C ARG A 39 7.94 4.31 -9.98
N ALA A 40 9.11 4.61 -10.58
CA ALA A 40 10.15 3.62 -10.81
C ALA A 40 10.65 3.00 -9.50
N TYR A 41 10.81 3.81 -8.47
CA TYR A 41 11.18 3.38 -7.13
C TYR A 41 10.15 2.38 -6.57
N MET A 42 8.88 2.77 -6.58
CA MET A 42 7.81 1.91 -6.07
C MET A 42 7.67 0.62 -6.87
N ASN A 43 7.80 0.70 -8.20
CA ASN A 43 7.72 -0.47 -9.07
C ASN A 43 8.86 -1.44 -8.81
N HIS A 44 10.08 -0.92 -8.59
CA HIS A 44 11.22 -1.78 -8.29
C HIS A 44 10.92 -2.66 -7.07
N PHE A 45 10.49 -2.05 -5.97
CA PHE A 45 10.30 -2.77 -4.73
C PHE A 45 9.04 -3.62 -4.70
N ASN A 46 7.97 -3.19 -5.34
CA ASN A 46 6.71 -3.94 -5.31
C ASN A 46 6.58 -4.96 -6.45
N ILE A 47 7.17 -4.69 -7.62
CA ILE A 47 7.04 -5.56 -8.77
C ILE A 47 8.31 -6.37 -9.00
N THR A 48 9.47 -5.71 -9.15
CA THR A 48 10.72 -6.41 -9.42
C THR A 48 11.10 -7.35 -8.27
N LEU A 49 10.92 -6.89 -7.03
CA LEU A 49 11.21 -7.66 -5.83
C LEU A 49 9.94 -8.27 -5.21
N TRP A 50 9.00 -8.69 -6.03
CA TRP A 50 7.72 -9.21 -5.56
C TRP A 50 7.87 -10.44 -4.66
N GLU A 51 8.89 -11.27 -4.90
CA GLU A 51 9.12 -12.47 -4.08
C GLU A 51 9.45 -12.10 -2.64
N ASP A 52 10.23 -11.03 -2.43
CA ASP A 52 10.51 -10.54 -1.09
C ASP A 52 9.24 -10.07 -0.40
N CYS A 53 8.35 -9.41 -1.13
CA CYS A 53 7.06 -8.97 -0.58
C CYS A 53 6.21 -10.16 -0.16
N VAL A 54 6.13 -11.18 -0.99
CA VAL A 54 5.37 -12.40 -0.67
C VAL A 54 5.99 -13.11 0.54
N ASP A 55 7.31 -13.16 0.64
CA ASP A 55 7.99 -13.78 1.79
C ASP A 55 7.61 -13.08 3.10
N TYR A 56 7.52 -11.75 3.10
CA TYR A 56 7.05 -11.01 4.28
C TYR A 56 5.61 -11.36 4.65
N LEU A 57 4.73 -11.48 3.66
CA LEU A 57 3.35 -11.89 3.91
C LEU A 57 3.28 -13.32 4.46
N ASP A 58 4.12 -14.22 3.96
CA ASP A 58 4.22 -15.58 4.47
C ASP A 58 4.73 -15.62 5.91
N GLU A 59 5.52 -14.64 6.32
CA GLU A 59 5.99 -14.50 7.70
C GLU A 59 4.91 -13.97 8.65
N GLY A 60 3.76 -13.56 8.13
CA GLY A 60 2.63 -13.10 8.92
C GLY A 60 2.40 -11.60 8.94
N TYR A 61 3.14 -10.83 8.15
CA TYR A 61 2.83 -9.41 8.00
C TYR A 61 1.54 -9.22 7.23
N ASP A 62 0.75 -8.23 7.62
CA ASP A 62 -0.53 -7.94 6.97
C ASP A 62 -0.35 -7.10 5.70
N ALA A 63 0.67 -6.27 5.66
CA ALA A 63 0.93 -5.37 4.53
C ALA A 63 2.42 -5.14 4.35
N VAL A 64 2.83 -4.92 3.11
CA VAL A 64 4.22 -4.68 2.71
C VAL A 64 4.23 -3.53 1.71
N GLY A 65 5.04 -2.51 1.97
CA GLY A 65 5.14 -1.36 1.08
C GLY A 65 6.45 -0.61 1.25
N VAL A 66 6.55 0.54 0.59
CA VAL A 66 7.74 1.40 0.67
C VAL A 66 7.37 2.75 1.26
N LYS A 67 8.37 3.39 1.85
CA LYS A 67 8.26 4.75 2.40
C LYS A 67 7.10 4.90 3.37
N TYR A 68 7.13 4.08 4.40
CA TYR A 68 6.18 4.20 5.50
C TYR A 68 6.30 5.57 6.17
N ILE A 69 5.18 6.22 6.35
CA ILE A 69 5.07 7.49 7.08
C ILE A 69 4.29 7.22 8.36
N ASP A 70 4.92 7.51 9.49
CA ASP A 70 4.27 7.35 10.78
C ASP A 70 3.28 8.48 11.03
N GLU A 71 2.43 8.28 12.03
CA GLU A 71 1.41 9.25 12.40
C GLU A 71 2.08 10.53 12.89
N SER A 72 1.97 11.60 12.11
CA SER A 72 2.55 12.90 12.43
C SER A 72 1.99 13.99 11.54
N SER A 73 2.11 15.26 11.96
CA SER A 73 1.75 16.42 11.14
C SER A 73 0.34 16.36 10.54
N GLY A 74 -0.60 15.74 11.26
CA GLY A 74 -1.98 15.65 10.80
C GLY A 74 -2.29 14.50 9.85
N PHE A 75 -1.30 13.70 9.49
CA PHE A 75 -1.50 12.52 8.65
C PHE A 75 -1.49 11.25 9.51
N LYS A 76 -2.34 10.29 9.14
CA LYS A 76 -2.32 8.94 9.71
C LYS A 76 -1.23 8.12 9.04
N ARG A 77 -0.91 6.96 9.64
CA ARG A 77 0.05 6.02 9.08
C ARG A 77 -0.33 5.60 7.66
N HIS A 78 0.65 5.54 6.78
CA HIS A 78 0.43 5.07 5.42
C HIS A 78 1.75 4.79 4.72
N PHE A 79 1.67 4.07 3.59
CA PHE A 79 2.78 4.00 2.65
C PHE A 79 2.63 5.14 1.65
N SER A 80 3.62 6.01 1.59
CA SER A 80 3.59 7.15 0.67
C SER A 80 3.52 6.66 -0.77
N GLY A 81 2.61 7.23 -1.57
CA GLY A 81 2.39 6.83 -2.94
C GLY A 81 1.35 5.73 -3.12
N ASN A 82 1.03 5.01 -2.06
CA ASN A 82 -0.05 4.01 -2.04
C ASN A 82 0.11 2.87 -3.04
N PHE A 83 1.35 2.36 -3.17
CA PHE A 83 1.66 1.10 -3.83
C PHE A 83 2.04 0.09 -2.75
N TRP A 84 1.39 -1.08 -2.73
CA TRP A 84 1.61 -2.02 -1.64
C TRP A 84 1.14 -3.43 -1.99
N TRP A 85 1.64 -4.39 -1.21
CA TRP A 85 1.12 -5.75 -1.12
C TRP A 85 0.36 -5.91 0.19
N ALA A 86 -0.64 -6.76 0.21
CA ALA A 86 -1.36 -7.09 1.44
C ALA A 86 -1.96 -8.48 1.36
N SER A 87 -2.21 -9.08 2.53
CA SER A 87 -3.03 -10.29 2.60
C SER A 87 -4.49 -9.92 2.36
N ALA A 88 -5.21 -10.77 1.64
CA ALA A 88 -6.64 -10.56 1.42
C ALA A 88 -7.40 -10.57 2.74
N GLN A 89 -6.97 -11.38 3.70
CA GLN A 89 -7.56 -11.42 5.03
C GLN A 89 -7.52 -10.05 5.70
N HIS A 90 -6.39 -9.34 5.63
CA HIS A 90 -6.28 -7.99 6.18
C HIS A 90 -7.23 -7.03 5.47
N ILE A 91 -7.24 -7.03 4.14
CA ILE A 91 -8.11 -6.16 3.33
C ILE A 91 -9.58 -6.39 3.69
N ALA A 92 -9.98 -7.63 3.89
CA ALA A 92 -11.36 -7.98 4.23
C ALA A 92 -11.80 -7.40 5.58
N THR A 93 -10.86 -7.14 6.50
CA THR A 93 -11.16 -6.59 7.84
C THR A 93 -11.20 -5.06 7.86
N LEU A 94 -10.77 -4.38 6.80
CA LEU A 94 -10.73 -2.92 6.75
C LEU A 94 -12.13 -2.32 6.68
N PRO A 95 -12.28 -1.04 7.06
CA PRO A 95 -13.56 -0.34 6.87
C PRO A 95 -14.01 -0.42 5.42
N LYS A 96 -15.31 -0.53 5.20
CA LYS A 96 -15.86 -0.58 3.85
C LYS A 96 -15.55 0.71 3.11
N ILE A 97 -15.07 0.58 1.87
CA ILE A 97 -14.74 1.74 1.02
C ILE A 97 -15.94 2.68 0.88
N GLU A 98 -17.16 2.13 0.82
CA GLU A 98 -18.39 2.92 0.70
C GLU A 98 -18.60 3.88 1.87
N HIS A 99 -18.00 3.59 3.03
CA HIS A 99 -18.14 4.39 4.24
C HIS A 99 -17.09 5.50 4.37
N LEU A 100 -16.11 5.56 3.45
CA LEU A 100 -15.06 6.57 3.49
C LEU A 100 -15.54 7.89 2.88
N ASN A 101 -14.92 8.99 3.31
CA ASN A 101 -15.17 10.29 2.72
C ASN A 101 -14.47 10.40 1.35
N LYS A 102 -15.22 10.16 0.29
CA LYS A 102 -14.70 10.12 -1.08
C LYS A 102 -14.29 11.50 -1.61
N LYS A 103 -14.54 12.57 -0.88
CA LYS A 103 -14.07 13.91 -1.21
C LYS A 103 -12.63 14.12 -0.78
N ASP A 104 -12.13 13.33 0.16
CA ASP A 104 -10.77 13.38 0.64
C ASP A 104 -9.96 12.24 0.03
N ARG A 105 -9.14 12.56 -0.98
CA ARG A 105 -8.31 11.55 -1.65
C ARG A 105 -7.30 10.88 -0.73
N TYR A 106 -6.88 11.56 0.35
CA TYR A 106 -5.91 10.99 1.28
C TYR A 106 -6.49 9.84 2.10
N GLU A 107 -7.79 9.74 2.23
CA GLU A 107 -8.40 8.58 2.87
C GLU A 107 -8.09 7.28 2.13
N ALA A 108 -7.92 7.32 0.81
CA ALA A 108 -7.50 6.16 0.03
C ALA A 108 -6.10 5.69 0.44
N GLU A 109 -5.16 6.62 0.70
CA GLU A 109 -3.82 6.27 1.16
C GLU A 109 -3.81 5.77 2.62
N MET A 110 -4.66 6.32 3.46
CA MET A 110 -4.70 5.99 4.89
C MET A 110 -5.44 4.68 5.18
N TRP A 111 -6.24 4.22 4.24
CA TRP A 111 -7.15 3.09 4.45
C TRP A 111 -6.44 1.80 4.81
N LEU A 112 -5.36 1.47 4.10
CA LEU A 112 -4.66 0.18 4.26
C LEU A 112 -4.21 -0.08 5.69
N LEU A 113 -3.68 0.93 6.38
CA LEU A 113 -3.10 0.79 7.71
C LEU A 113 -4.03 1.30 8.81
N SER A 114 -5.29 1.59 8.48
CA SER A 114 -6.21 2.24 9.41
C SER A 114 -6.55 1.41 10.65
N ASN A 115 -6.45 0.09 10.57
CA ASN A 115 -6.75 -0.79 11.70
C ASN A 115 -5.60 -1.72 12.09
N ILE A 116 -4.38 -1.44 11.60
CA ILE A 116 -3.22 -2.25 12.01
C ILE A 116 -2.82 -1.92 13.44
N CYS A 117 -2.88 -2.91 14.30
CA CYS A 117 -2.41 -2.84 15.67
C CYS A 117 -2.04 -4.27 16.12
N PRO A 118 -0.79 -4.51 16.49
CA PRO A 118 0.32 -3.55 16.59
C PRO A 118 0.97 -3.25 15.21
N ILE A 119 1.71 -2.16 15.16
CA ILE A 119 2.42 -1.70 13.95
C ILE A 119 3.32 -2.79 13.35
N LYS A 120 3.84 -3.70 14.16
CA LYS A 120 4.67 -4.81 13.68
C LYS A 120 3.98 -5.72 12.67
N ASN A 121 2.68 -5.61 12.49
CA ASN A 121 1.93 -6.40 11.52
C ASN A 121 2.04 -5.86 10.09
N MET A 122 2.78 -4.78 9.89
CA MET A 122 3.10 -4.30 8.56
C MET A 122 4.62 -4.26 8.38
N SER A 123 5.07 -4.43 7.15
CA SER A 123 6.49 -4.30 6.81
C SER A 123 6.69 -3.15 5.84
N ASN A 124 7.60 -2.27 6.20
CA ASN A 124 8.14 -1.30 5.27
C ASN A 124 9.48 -1.87 4.79
N VAL A 125 9.41 -2.68 3.76
CA VAL A 125 10.52 -3.50 3.27
C VAL A 125 11.76 -2.67 2.99
N PHE A 126 11.57 -1.42 2.64
CA PHE A 126 12.62 -0.60 2.06
C PHE A 126 12.71 0.75 2.75
N ILE A 127 12.80 0.71 4.09
CA ILE A 127 12.96 1.92 4.92
C ILE A 127 14.32 2.58 4.67
N ASP A 128 15.35 1.77 4.38
CA ASP A 128 16.70 2.25 4.33
C ASP A 128 16.99 2.97 3.01
N TYR A 129 16.85 4.27 3.04
CA TYR A 129 17.12 5.14 1.90
C TYR A 129 18.57 5.09 1.41
N ASN A 130 19.49 4.63 2.25
CA ASN A 130 20.88 4.49 1.85
C ASN A 130 21.09 3.36 0.86
N LYS A 131 20.07 2.50 0.70
CA LYS A 131 20.08 1.43 -0.29
C LYS A 131 19.18 1.76 -1.49
N THR A 132 18.95 3.04 -1.72
CA THR A 132 18.18 3.48 -2.88
C THR A 132 18.80 2.96 -4.16
N PRO A 133 18.03 2.34 -5.04
CA PRO A 133 18.58 1.84 -6.30
C PRO A 133 19.16 2.96 -7.18
N ASP A 134 20.16 2.63 -7.96
CA ASP A 134 20.87 3.58 -8.82
C ASP A 134 19.99 4.26 -9.87
N PHE A 135 18.82 3.70 -10.14
CA PHE A 135 17.91 4.28 -11.13
C PHE A 135 17.17 5.52 -10.63
N LEU A 136 17.30 5.86 -9.37
CA LEU A 136 16.78 7.10 -8.82
C LEU A 136 17.80 8.22 -8.98
#